data_dfe514b35c36d52cbb26c11def13c8f7
#
_entry.id   dfe514b35c36d52cbb26c11def13c8f7
#
_cell.length_a   1.000
_cell.length_b   1.000
_cell.length_c   1.000
_cell.angle_alpha   90.00
_cell.angle_beta   90.00
_cell.angle_gamma   90.00
#
_symmetry.space_group_name_H-M   'P 1'
#
loop_
_entity.id
_entity.type
_entity.pdbx_description
1 polymer ?
#
loop_
_entity_poly.entity_id
_entity_poly.type
_entity_poly.pdbx_seq_one_letter_code
_entity_poly.pdbx_strand_id
1 'polypeptide(L)'
;PKVMWGVDDQIRELYKDFKKALSNEQENVLEEFEVVRDELLGAVKKDFAPVKTKIEVEEEGDIPLSTGSLSLKQLNLILNLLPMELSFVDHNNIVKYYNEGNGEEKIFKRTPSAIGRDVILCHPPKVHETVQTIFEQLKSKQKEKEEMWFKKDGMMVHVTYHAVWDEEGNYVGCLEYVQNIQSLVEHFEQADVKRTLS
;
A
#
# COMPACT_ATOMS: atom_id res chain seq x y z
N PRO A 1 -11.46 2.26 -11.35
CA PRO A 1 -10.84 1.84 -10.13
C PRO A 1 -11.05 0.34 -9.99
N LYS A 2 -10.05 -0.46 -10.42
CA LYS A 2 -10.08 -1.90 -10.16
C LYS A 2 -9.67 -2.07 -8.70
N VAL A 3 -10.67 -2.20 -7.85
CA VAL A 3 -10.54 -2.83 -6.55
C VAL A 3 -9.71 -4.10 -6.75
N MET A 4 -8.71 -4.33 -5.90
CA MET A 4 -8.09 -5.65 -5.83
C MET A 4 -9.22 -6.64 -5.61
N TRP A 5 -9.44 -7.51 -6.61
CA TRP A 5 -10.39 -8.60 -6.49
C TRP A 5 -9.91 -9.44 -5.31
N GLY A 6 -10.75 -9.54 -4.29
CA GLY A 6 -10.47 -10.46 -3.18
C GLY A 6 -10.35 -11.88 -3.75
N VAL A 7 -9.67 -12.76 -3.04
CA VAL A 7 -9.58 -14.19 -3.38
C VAL A 7 -10.97 -14.78 -3.64
N ASP A 8 -11.98 -14.28 -2.94
CA ASP A 8 -13.40 -14.60 -3.10
C ASP A 8 -13.91 -14.31 -4.53
N ASP A 9 -13.59 -13.15 -5.07
CA ASP A 9 -14.04 -12.76 -6.42
C ASP A 9 -13.30 -13.55 -7.51
N GLN A 10 -12.03 -13.87 -7.31
CA GLN A 10 -11.26 -14.70 -8.23
C GLN A 10 -11.80 -16.14 -8.28
N ILE A 11 -12.15 -16.72 -7.13
CA ILE A 11 -12.75 -18.04 -7.04
C ILE A 11 -14.13 -18.04 -7.72
N ARG A 12 -14.94 -16.98 -7.55
CA ARG A 12 -16.25 -16.86 -8.19
C ARG A 12 -16.16 -16.75 -9.71
N GLU A 13 -15.21 -16.00 -10.26
CA GLU A 13 -15.02 -15.88 -11.70
C GLU A 13 -14.49 -17.19 -12.31
N LEU A 14 -13.52 -17.87 -11.68
CA LEU A 14 -13.06 -19.19 -12.09
C LEU A 14 -14.19 -20.21 -12.11
N TYR A 15 -15.08 -20.15 -11.12
CA TYR A 15 -16.25 -21.03 -11.06
C TYR A 15 -17.24 -20.76 -12.19
N LYS A 16 -17.51 -19.50 -12.53
CA LYS A 16 -18.38 -19.14 -13.68
C LYS A 16 -17.83 -19.67 -15.01
N ASP A 17 -16.52 -19.53 -15.21
CA ASP A 17 -15.85 -20.01 -16.42
C ASP A 17 -15.89 -21.53 -16.49
N PHE A 18 -15.68 -22.22 -15.36
CA PHE A 18 -15.77 -23.67 -15.25
C PHE A 18 -17.22 -24.17 -15.53
N LYS A 19 -18.22 -23.54 -14.91
CA LYS A 19 -19.63 -23.85 -15.14
C LYS A 19 -20.04 -23.67 -16.61
N LYS A 20 -19.49 -22.67 -17.29
CA LYS A 20 -19.74 -22.42 -18.71
C LYS A 20 -19.10 -23.47 -19.64
N ALA A 21 -17.99 -24.09 -19.19
CA ALA A 21 -17.25 -25.11 -19.95
C ALA A 21 -17.82 -26.52 -19.78
N LEU A 22 -18.68 -26.77 -18.77
CA LEU A 22 -19.25 -28.10 -18.51
C LEU A 22 -20.51 -28.34 -19.34
N SER A 23 -20.59 -29.54 -19.95
CA SER A 23 -21.80 -30.03 -20.63
C SER A 23 -22.82 -30.61 -19.63
N ASN A 24 -24.09 -30.69 -20.04
CA ASN A 24 -25.21 -31.17 -19.20
C ASN A 24 -25.05 -32.58 -18.59
N GLU A 25 -24.12 -33.39 -19.08
CA GLU A 25 -23.86 -34.73 -18.53
C GLU A 25 -23.04 -34.74 -17.22
N GLN A 26 -22.58 -33.56 -16.76
CA GLN A 26 -21.70 -33.42 -15.61
C GLN A 26 -22.35 -32.66 -14.44
N GLU A 27 -23.68 -32.57 -14.38
CA GLU A 27 -24.39 -31.84 -13.30
C GLU A 27 -24.03 -32.34 -11.89
N ASN A 28 -23.83 -33.63 -11.68
CA ASN A 28 -23.45 -34.19 -10.38
C ASN A 28 -22.06 -33.72 -9.91
N VAL A 29 -21.11 -33.54 -10.82
CA VAL A 29 -19.78 -33.02 -10.53
C VAL A 29 -19.85 -31.54 -10.16
N LEU A 30 -20.80 -30.83 -10.72
CA LEU A 30 -21.05 -29.41 -10.40
C LEU A 30 -21.57 -29.23 -8.98
N GLU A 31 -22.48 -30.08 -8.48
CA GLU A 31 -22.99 -30.01 -7.11
C GLU A 31 -21.88 -30.26 -6.08
N GLU A 32 -21.03 -31.28 -6.32
CA GLU A 32 -19.85 -31.52 -5.46
C GLU A 32 -18.87 -30.32 -5.49
N PHE A 33 -18.69 -29.70 -6.65
CA PHE A 33 -17.83 -28.52 -6.78
C PHE A 33 -18.43 -27.28 -6.07
N GLU A 34 -19.75 -27.15 -6.03
CA GLU A 34 -20.43 -26.08 -5.29
C GLU A 34 -20.21 -26.20 -3.78
N VAL A 35 -20.26 -27.42 -3.26
CA VAL A 35 -19.98 -27.69 -1.82
C VAL A 35 -18.53 -27.33 -1.50
N VAL A 36 -17.57 -27.80 -2.28
CA VAL A 36 -16.13 -27.51 -2.06
C VAL A 36 -15.84 -26.01 -2.20
N ARG A 37 -16.47 -25.35 -3.17
CA ARG A 37 -16.36 -23.88 -3.33
C ARG A 37 -16.84 -23.17 -2.07
N ASP A 38 -18.00 -23.53 -1.55
CA ASP A 38 -18.60 -22.85 -0.39
C ASP A 38 -17.81 -23.11 0.89
N GLU A 39 -17.25 -24.30 1.04
CA GLU A 39 -16.31 -24.62 2.12
C GLU A 39 -15.02 -23.81 2.02
N LEU A 40 -14.42 -23.70 0.82
CA LEU A 40 -13.23 -22.88 0.57
C LEU A 40 -13.50 -21.39 0.82
N LEU A 41 -14.63 -20.86 0.37
CA LEU A 41 -15.04 -19.48 0.62
C LEU A 41 -15.30 -19.24 2.11
N GLY A 42 -15.85 -20.24 2.82
CA GLY A 42 -16.04 -20.19 4.28
C GLY A 42 -14.72 -20.19 5.04
N ALA A 43 -13.75 -21.02 4.63
CA ALA A 43 -12.42 -21.07 5.20
C ALA A 43 -11.67 -19.75 4.96
N VAL A 44 -11.66 -19.26 3.70
CA VAL A 44 -11.05 -17.96 3.35
C VAL A 44 -11.64 -16.81 4.18
N LYS A 45 -12.97 -16.76 4.35
CA LYS A 45 -13.60 -15.74 5.20
C LYS A 45 -13.25 -15.87 6.68
N LYS A 46 -12.99 -17.07 7.17
CA LYS A 46 -12.62 -17.32 8.56
C LYS A 46 -11.18 -16.91 8.84
N ASP A 47 -10.27 -17.19 7.90
CA ASP A 47 -8.85 -16.84 8.00
C ASP A 47 -8.58 -15.35 7.70
N PHE A 48 -9.44 -14.72 6.91
CA PHE A 48 -9.43 -13.28 6.61
C PHE A 48 -10.53 -12.53 7.34
N ALA A 49 -10.89 -12.95 8.56
CA ALA A 49 -11.72 -12.12 9.43
C ALA A 49 -11.12 -10.70 9.47
N PRO A 50 -11.92 -9.64 9.32
CA PRO A 50 -11.41 -8.28 9.26
C PRO A 50 -10.54 -8.04 10.49
N VAL A 51 -9.26 -7.81 10.26
CA VAL A 51 -8.35 -7.31 11.30
C VAL A 51 -9.03 -6.06 11.84
N LYS A 52 -9.23 -5.98 13.16
CA LYS A 52 -9.86 -4.83 13.80
C LYS A 52 -9.22 -3.55 13.26
N THR A 53 -10.00 -2.77 12.56
CA THR A 53 -9.56 -1.63 11.75
C THR A 53 -9.16 -0.41 12.56
N LYS A 54 -9.20 -0.48 13.89
CA LYS A 54 -8.66 0.53 14.79
C LYS A 54 -7.90 -0.17 15.90
N ILE A 55 -6.59 -0.05 15.85
CA ILE A 55 -5.75 -0.22 17.03
C ILE A 55 -6.03 1.03 17.87
N GLU A 56 -6.74 0.88 18.97
CA GLU A 56 -6.81 1.93 19.98
C GLU A 56 -5.40 2.07 20.55
N VAL A 57 -4.77 3.19 20.26
CA VAL A 57 -3.44 3.52 20.79
C VAL A 57 -3.66 3.89 22.26
N GLU A 58 -3.36 2.96 23.18
CA GLU A 58 -3.37 3.25 24.62
C GLU A 58 -2.33 4.31 24.93
N GLU A 59 -2.76 5.33 25.67
CA GLU A 59 -1.89 6.46 26.09
C GLU A 59 -1.05 6.04 27.30
N GLU A 60 0.05 5.33 27.09
CA GLU A 60 1.05 5.10 28.14
C GLU A 60 2.32 5.92 27.86
N GLY A 61 2.30 7.18 28.35
CA GLY A 61 3.50 8.00 28.42
C GLY A 61 4.04 8.54 27.09
N ASP A 62 5.04 9.40 27.21
CA ASP A 62 5.77 9.94 26.06
C ASP A 62 6.93 9.02 25.67
N ILE A 63 7.10 8.85 24.38
CA ILE A 63 8.23 8.14 23.78
C ILE A 63 9.34 9.16 23.57
N PRO A 64 10.55 8.95 24.12
CA PRO A 64 11.67 9.83 23.89
C PRO A 64 12.15 9.73 22.44
N LEU A 65 12.36 10.87 21.81
CA LEU A 65 12.95 11.02 20.49
C LEU A 65 14.26 11.80 20.61
N SER A 66 15.05 11.84 19.55
CA SER A 66 16.37 12.52 19.56
C SER A 66 16.31 14.01 19.92
N THR A 67 15.18 14.67 19.67
CA THR A 67 15.01 16.13 19.90
C THR A 67 13.83 16.49 20.81
N GLY A 68 13.23 15.51 21.47
CA GLY A 68 12.05 15.73 22.33
C GLY A 68 11.31 14.45 22.65
N SER A 69 10.02 14.57 22.96
CA SER A 69 9.17 13.41 23.22
C SER A 69 7.77 13.60 22.65
N LEU A 70 7.12 12.51 22.28
CA LEU A 70 5.75 12.48 21.80
C LEU A 70 5.03 11.25 22.36
N SER A 71 3.74 11.39 22.70
CA SER A 71 2.93 10.21 22.91
C SER A 71 2.67 9.47 21.58
N LEU A 72 2.36 8.17 21.62
CA LEU A 72 1.98 7.40 20.44
C LEU A 72 0.80 8.05 19.70
N LYS A 73 -0.15 8.60 20.45
CA LYS A 73 -1.29 9.32 19.88
C LYS A 73 -0.87 10.58 19.12
N GLN A 74 0.03 11.39 19.69
CA GLN A 74 0.57 12.57 19.00
C GLN A 74 1.33 12.17 17.75
N LEU A 75 2.19 11.14 17.81
CA LEU A 75 2.92 10.64 16.68
C LEU A 75 1.97 10.18 15.55
N ASN A 76 0.94 9.39 15.87
CA ASN A 76 -0.06 8.93 14.89
C ASN A 76 -0.82 10.09 14.25
N LEU A 77 -1.24 11.09 15.05
CA LEU A 77 -1.92 12.28 14.54
C LEU A 77 -1.02 13.10 13.60
N ILE A 78 0.24 13.29 13.95
CA ILE A 78 1.22 14.00 13.12
C ILE A 78 1.42 13.27 11.79
N LEU A 79 1.67 11.96 11.82
CA LEU A 79 1.85 11.16 10.61
C LEU A 79 0.63 11.20 9.68
N ASN A 80 -0.58 11.27 10.24
CA ASN A 80 -1.82 11.37 9.46
C ASN A 80 -2.06 12.79 8.90
N LEU A 81 -1.46 13.83 9.48
CA LEU A 81 -1.57 15.21 8.99
C LEU A 81 -0.57 15.55 7.90
N LEU A 82 0.45 14.73 7.68
CA LEU A 82 1.42 14.98 6.61
C LEU A 82 0.71 14.98 5.25
N PRO A 83 1.02 15.95 4.37
CA PRO A 83 0.39 16.06 3.05
C PRO A 83 1.00 15.05 2.05
N MET A 84 1.11 13.81 2.49
CA MET A 84 1.65 12.70 1.71
C MET A 84 1.12 11.36 2.24
N GLU A 85 1.07 10.38 1.38
CA GLU A 85 0.83 9.00 1.78
C GLU A 85 2.14 8.37 2.18
N LEU A 86 2.19 7.79 3.38
CA LEU A 86 3.36 7.10 3.90
C LEU A 86 3.11 5.60 3.95
N SER A 87 4.15 4.83 3.67
CA SER A 87 4.20 3.39 4.00
C SER A 87 5.60 3.05 4.49
N PHE A 88 5.66 2.16 5.46
CA PHE A 88 6.91 1.56 5.92
C PHE A 88 6.89 0.05 5.67
N VAL A 89 7.94 -0.42 5.02
CA VAL A 89 8.20 -1.83 4.72
C VAL A 89 9.47 -2.24 5.44
N ASP A 90 9.42 -3.30 6.22
CA ASP A 90 10.57 -3.75 7.00
C ASP A 90 11.66 -4.43 6.15
N HIS A 91 12.76 -4.81 6.79
CA HIS A 91 13.91 -5.46 6.16
C HIS A 91 13.56 -6.82 5.51
N ASN A 92 12.43 -7.44 5.86
CA ASN A 92 11.92 -8.67 5.27
C ASN A 92 10.94 -8.42 4.11
N ASN A 93 10.79 -7.19 3.65
CA ASN A 93 9.83 -6.74 2.64
C ASN A 93 8.37 -6.82 3.10
N ILE A 94 8.11 -6.85 4.40
CA ILE A 94 6.75 -6.90 4.95
C ILE A 94 6.25 -5.49 5.24
N VAL A 95 5.06 -5.17 4.74
CA VAL A 95 4.39 -3.89 5.03
C VAL A 95 4.02 -3.84 6.50
N LYS A 96 4.57 -2.86 7.24
CA LYS A 96 4.39 -2.69 8.68
C LYS A 96 3.46 -1.55 9.04
N TYR A 97 3.44 -0.51 8.22
CA TYR A 97 2.69 0.70 8.51
C TYR A 97 2.29 1.43 7.22
N TYR A 98 1.16 2.09 7.27
CA TYR A 98 0.80 3.19 6.37
C TYR A 98 -0.05 4.20 7.13
N ASN A 99 0.06 5.50 6.80
CA ASN A 99 -0.79 6.50 7.42
C ASN A 99 -2.20 6.49 6.82
N GLU A 100 -3.21 6.86 7.62
CA GLU A 100 -4.59 6.99 7.13
C GLU A 100 -4.79 8.26 6.29
N GLY A 101 -3.92 9.28 6.52
CA GLY A 101 -4.03 10.59 5.88
C GLY A 101 -5.01 11.51 6.59
N ASN A 102 -5.15 12.73 6.06
CA ASN A 102 -5.96 13.83 6.63
C ASN A 102 -7.40 13.88 6.12
N GLY A 103 -7.90 12.80 5.49
CA GLY A 103 -9.23 12.73 4.89
C GLY A 103 -9.28 13.10 3.40
N GLU A 104 -8.16 13.49 2.79
CA GLU A 104 -8.06 13.67 1.35
C GLU A 104 -8.10 12.33 0.60
N GLU A 105 -8.54 12.36 -0.66
CA GLU A 105 -8.58 11.14 -1.47
C GLU A 105 -7.16 10.63 -1.74
N LYS A 106 -6.92 9.35 -1.39
CA LYS A 106 -5.62 8.72 -1.59
C LYS A 106 -5.35 8.40 -3.06
N ILE A 107 -4.12 8.69 -3.49
CA ILE A 107 -3.61 8.35 -4.82
C ILE A 107 -3.52 6.82 -4.96
N PHE A 108 -3.02 6.14 -3.91
CA PHE A 108 -2.98 4.68 -3.82
C PHE A 108 -3.76 4.21 -2.59
N LYS A 109 -4.98 3.73 -2.83
CA LYS A 109 -5.83 3.20 -1.76
C LYS A 109 -5.21 1.93 -1.18
N ARG A 110 -4.90 1.96 0.12
CA ARG A 110 -4.45 0.81 0.89
C ARG A 110 -5.58 0.30 1.77
N THR A 111 -5.64 -1.00 1.96
CA THR A 111 -6.59 -1.63 2.87
C THR A 111 -5.86 -2.21 4.08
N PRO A 112 -6.51 -2.41 5.22
CA PRO A 112 -5.90 -3.02 6.40
C PRO A 112 -5.22 -4.37 6.11
N SER A 113 -5.70 -5.11 5.11
CA SER A 113 -5.09 -6.38 4.66
C SER A 113 -3.71 -6.22 4.02
N ALA A 114 -3.24 -4.99 3.75
CA ALA A 114 -1.87 -4.75 3.29
C ALA A 114 -0.85 -4.99 4.41
N ILE A 115 -1.24 -4.74 5.67
CA ILE A 115 -0.36 -4.94 6.82
C ILE A 115 -0.03 -6.42 6.99
N GLY A 116 1.26 -6.72 7.16
CA GLY A 116 1.78 -8.07 7.29
C GLY A 116 1.99 -8.81 5.97
N ARG A 117 1.68 -8.21 4.82
CA ARG A 117 1.92 -8.80 3.50
C ARG A 117 3.29 -8.44 2.96
N ASP A 118 3.83 -9.31 2.12
CA ASP A 118 4.96 -8.96 1.27
C ASP A 118 4.58 -7.80 0.34
N VAL A 119 5.44 -6.79 0.27
CA VAL A 119 5.21 -5.56 -0.51
C VAL A 119 4.99 -5.84 -2.00
N ILE A 120 5.60 -6.89 -2.55
CA ILE A 120 5.41 -7.30 -3.94
C ILE A 120 3.93 -7.60 -4.22
N LEU A 121 3.24 -8.26 -3.27
CA LEU A 121 1.83 -8.60 -3.40
C LEU A 121 0.88 -7.38 -3.32
N CYS A 122 1.40 -6.21 -2.96
CA CYS A 122 0.66 -4.95 -3.00
C CYS A 122 0.73 -4.27 -4.38
N HIS A 123 1.49 -4.83 -5.31
CA HIS A 123 1.72 -4.29 -6.65
C HIS A 123 1.14 -5.21 -7.74
N PRO A 124 0.73 -4.66 -8.89
CA PRO A 124 0.34 -5.47 -10.03
C PRO A 124 1.51 -6.34 -10.53
N PRO A 125 1.26 -7.60 -10.98
CA PRO A 125 2.32 -8.52 -11.41
C PRO A 125 3.32 -7.95 -12.42
N LYS A 126 2.85 -7.08 -13.31
CA LYS A 126 3.68 -6.45 -14.35
C LYS A 126 4.83 -5.57 -13.84
N VAL A 127 4.79 -5.17 -12.56
CA VAL A 127 5.83 -4.33 -11.94
C VAL A 127 6.59 -5.04 -10.83
N HIS A 128 6.33 -6.33 -10.58
CA HIS A 128 6.98 -7.11 -9.51
C HIS A 128 8.51 -7.10 -9.64
N GLU A 129 9.03 -7.34 -10.84
CA GLU A 129 10.48 -7.32 -11.11
C GLU A 129 11.09 -5.94 -10.81
N THR A 130 10.41 -4.87 -11.23
CA THR A 130 10.86 -3.50 -10.94
C THR A 130 10.89 -3.22 -9.44
N VAL A 131 9.83 -3.58 -8.72
CA VAL A 131 9.76 -3.39 -7.27
C VAL A 131 10.85 -4.19 -6.57
N GLN A 132 11.04 -5.45 -6.93
CA GLN A 132 12.10 -6.29 -6.36
C GLN A 132 13.48 -5.67 -6.60
N THR A 133 13.77 -5.23 -7.81
CA THR A 133 15.03 -4.57 -8.16
C THR A 133 15.28 -3.32 -7.32
N ILE A 134 14.25 -2.48 -7.11
CA ILE A 134 14.35 -1.29 -6.26
C ILE A 134 14.75 -1.69 -4.84
N PHE A 135 14.04 -2.64 -4.23
CA PHE A 135 14.33 -3.09 -2.86
C PHE A 135 15.72 -3.71 -2.73
N GLU A 136 16.18 -4.50 -3.71
CA GLU A 136 17.54 -5.07 -3.73
C GLU A 136 18.62 -3.98 -3.81
N GLN A 137 18.43 -2.96 -4.66
CA GLN A 137 19.34 -1.82 -4.77
C GLN A 137 19.40 -0.97 -3.48
N LEU A 138 18.25 -0.77 -2.82
CA LEU A 138 18.21 -0.09 -1.54
C LEU A 138 18.93 -0.91 -0.44
N LYS A 139 18.65 -2.21 -0.33
CA LYS A 139 19.27 -3.11 0.66
C LYS A 139 20.79 -3.24 0.48
N SER A 140 21.26 -3.24 -0.76
CA SER A 140 22.69 -3.38 -1.09
C SER A 140 23.45 -2.06 -1.05
N LYS A 141 22.85 -0.95 -0.65
CA LYS A 141 23.44 0.40 -0.66
C LYS A 141 23.86 0.90 -2.06
N GLN A 142 23.35 0.27 -3.12
CA GLN A 142 23.58 0.76 -4.49
C GLN A 142 22.82 2.07 -4.74
N LYS A 143 21.68 2.25 -4.05
CA LYS A 143 20.91 3.48 -4.02
C LYS A 143 20.49 3.80 -2.60
N GLU A 144 20.45 5.07 -2.27
CA GLU A 144 19.86 5.57 -1.03
C GLU A 144 18.34 5.73 -1.16
N LYS A 145 17.90 6.14 -2.36
CA LYS A 145 16.50 6.32 -2.71
C LYS A 145 16.25 6.04 -4.20
N GLU A 146 14.99 5.77 -4.52
CA GLU A 146 14.46 5.74 -5.89
C GLU A 146 13.29 6.70 -5.98
N GLU A 147 13.27 7.54 -7.03
CA GLU A 147 12.22 8.54 -7.22
C GLU A 147 11.53 8.32 -8.56
N MET A 148 10.20 8.44 -8.56
CA MET A 148 9.38 8.36 -9.76
C MET A 148 8.44 9.56 -9.85
N TRP A 149 8.33 10.11 -11.06
CA TRP A 149 7.52 11.26 -11.39
C TRP A 149 6.60 10.90 -12.54
N PHE A 150 5.30 10.99 -12.35
CA PHE A 150 4.33 10.65 -13.40
C PHE A 150 3.00 11.37 -13.22
N LYS A 151 2.18 11.35 -14.29
CA LYS A 151 0.79 11.81 -14.23
C LYS A 151 -0.14 10.64 -13.95
N LYS A 152 -1.05 10.84 -12.99
CA LYS A 152 -2.11 9.89 -12.65
C LYS A 152 -3.41 10.64 -12.41
N ASP A 153 -4.47 10.28 -13.13
CA ASP A 153 -5.80 10.87 -13.01
C ASP A 153 -5.79 12.42 -13.04
N GLY A 154 -4.94 13.00 -13.93
CA GLY A 154 -4.77 14.45 -14.08
C GLY A 154 -3.84 15.12 -13.07
N MET A 155 -3.39 14.41 -12.05
CA MET A 155 -2.49 14.92 -11.01
C MET A 155 -1.02 14.61 -11.34
N MET A 156 -0.13 15.51 -10.99
CA MET A 156 1.31 15.27 -10.95
C MET A 156 1.64 14.55 -9.66
N VAL A 157 2.21 13.34 -9.77
CA VAL A 157 2.51 12.47 -8.64
C VAL A 157 4.02 12.27 -8.54
N HIS A 158 4.53 12.43 -7.32
CA HIS A 158 5.90 12.09 -6.95
C HIS A 158 5.87 10.93 -5.96
N VAL A 159 6.63 9.88 -6.24
CA VAL A 159 6.81 8.72 -5.38
C VAL A 159 8.28 8.57 -5.05
N THR A 160 8.59 8.35 -3.79
CA THR A 160 9.95 8.06 -3.34
C THR A 160 9.97 6.80 -2.50
N TYR A 161 10.90 5.90 -2.80
CA TYR A 161 11.32 4.79 -1.96
C TYR A 161 12.67 5.13 -1.36
N HIS A 162 12.72 5.30 -0.04
CA HIS A 162 13.94 5.71 0.67
C HIS A 162 14.39 4.60 1.63
N ALA A 163 15.66 4.20 1.52
CA ALA A 163 16.23 3.22 2.43
C ALA A 163 16.35 3.79 3.84
N VAL A 164 15.94 3.03 4.85
CA VAL A 164 16.08 3.38 6.26
C VAL A 164 17.15 2.49 6.86
N TRP A 165 18.15 3.13 7.49
CA TRP A 165 19.30 2.49 8.13
C TRP A 165 19.34 2.87 9.60
N ASP A 166 19.76 1.95 10.45
CA ASP A 166 20.08 2.28 11.84
C ASP A 166 21.49 2.93 11.99
N GLU A 167 21.84 3.29 13.21
CA GLU A 167 23.12 3.93 13.52
C GLU A 167 24.32 3.00 13.29
N GLU A 168 24.12 1.69 13.35
CA GLU A 168 25.11 0.65 13.05
C GLU A 168 25.23 0.36 11.54
N GLY A 169 24.37 0.95 10.72
CA GLY A 169 24.34 0.78 9.27
C GLY A 169 23.66 -0.50 8.80
N ASN A 170 22.79 -1.10 9.63
CA ASN A 170 21.93 -2.19 9.22
C ASN A 170 20.69 -1.66 8.51
N TYR A 171 20.25 -2.36 7.47
CA TYR A 171 19.02 -2.00 6.76
C TYR A 171 17.79 -2.34 7.61
N VAL A 172 17.07 -1.30 8.03
CA VAL A 172 15.84 -1.42 8.83
C VAL A 172 14.62 -1.62 7.95
N GLY A 173 14.61 -0.99 6.78
CA GLY A 173 13.48 -1.08 5.86
C GLY A 173 13.46 0.02 4.81
N CYS A 174 12.31 0.19 4.19
CA CYS A 174 12.04 1.22 3.19
C CYS A 174 10.88 2.11 3.63
N LEU A 175 11.08 3.41 3.61
CA LEU A 175 10.01 4.40 3.71
C LEU A 175 9.58 4.78 2.29
N GLU A 176 8.34 4.45 1.93
CA GLU A 176 7.69 4.96 0.74
C GLU A 176 6.87 6.21 1.12
N TYR A 177 7.01 7.27 0.33
CA TYR A 177 6.08 8.38 0.41
C TYR A 177 5.62 8.82 -0.97
N VAL A 178 4.33 9.15 -1.04
CA VAL A 178 3.63 9.54 -2.27
C VAL A 178 3.01 10.91 -2.08
N GLN A 179 3.27 11.81 -2.99
CA GLN A 179 2.77 13.18 -2.94
C GLN A 179 2.00 13.53 -4.23
N ASN A 180 0.84 14.17 -4.07
CA ASN A 180 0.23 14.95 -5.12
C ASN A 180 0.89 16.33 -5.13
N ILE A 181 1.69 16.60 -6.15
CA ILE A 181 2.41 17.88 -6.29
C ILE A 181 1.73 18.82 -7.29
N GLN A 182 0.52 18.51 -7.77
CA GLN A 182 -0.16 19.29 -8.79
C GLN A 182 -0.33 20.76 -8.37
N SER A 183 -0.77 21.01 -7.14
CA SER A 183 -0.96 22.36 -6.61
C SER A 183 0.35 23.15 -6.50
N LEU A 184 1.46 22.48 -6.22
CA LEU A 184 2.78 23.11 -6.20
C LEU A 184 3.21 23.52 -7.60
N VAL A 185 3.04 22.62 -8.58
CA VAL A 185 3.36 22.91 -10.00
C VAL A 185 2.54 24.10 -10.48
N GLU A 186 1.22 24.10 -10.29
CA GLU A 186 0.34 25.20 -10.69
C GLU A 186 0.70 26.52 -10.01
N HIS A 187 1.08 26.48 -8.74
CA HIS A 187 1.53 27.68 -8.02
C HIS A 187 2.78 28.30 -8.66
N PHE A 188 3.78 27.47 -9.00
CA PHE A 188 5.02 27.96 -9.62
C PHE A 188 4.80 28.43 -11.05
N GLU A 189 3.99 27.73 -11.85
CA GLU A 189 3.64 28.18 -13.21
C GLU A 189 2.95 29.55 -13.19
N GLN A 190 2.01 29.78 -12.25
CA GLN A 190 1.34 31.08 -12.09
C GLN A 190 2.29 32.18 -11.59
N ALA A 191 3.26 31.85 -10.75
CA ALA A 191 4.26 32.80 -10.26
C ALA A 191 5.22 33.25 -11.36
N ASP A 192 5.63 32.33 -12.25
CA ASP A 192 6.49 32.65 -13.38
C ASP A 192 5.78 33.54 -14.42
N VAL A 193 4.49 33.31 -14.68
CA VAL A 193 3.68 34.23 -15.53
C VAL A 193 3.64 35.64 -14.95
N LYS A 194 3.48 35.81 -13.65
CA LYS A 194 3.49 37.13 -12.99
C LYS A 194 4.84 37.82 -13.06
N ARG A 195 5.95 37.09 -12.99
CA ARG A 195 7.31 37.62 -13.12
C ARG A 195 7.63 38.08 -14.55
N THR A 196 7.06 37.41 -15.57
CA THR A 196 7.30 37.71 -16.96
C THR A 196 6.48 38.94 -17.43
N LEU A 197 5.42 39.30 -16.67
CA LEU A 197 4.52 40.42 -16.97
C LEU A 197 4.80 41.70 -16.15
N SER A 198 5.77 41.65 -15.26
CA SER A 198 6.26 42.78 -14.42
C SER A 198 7.64 43.25 -14.90
#